data_fa9282f2f4a522a67322844109c9f1bd
#
_entry.id   fa9282f2f4a522a67322844109c9f1bd
#
_cell.length_a   1.000
_cell.length_b   1.000
_cell.length_c   1.000
_cell.angle_alpha   90.00
_cell.angle_beta   90.00
_cell.angle_gamma   90.00
#
_symmetry.space_group_name_H-M   'P 1'
#
loop_
_entity.id
_entity.type
_entity.pdbx_description
1 polymer ?
#
loop_
_entity_poly.entity_id
_entity_poly.type
_entity_poly.pdbx_seq_one_letter_code
_entity_poly.pdbx_strand_id
1 'polypeptide(L)'
;MLGALYYIKQLQCLKRIQINKMSGCSIGSVLCLLFKLDNLDYASQIYTTLRNYFKQHGHLYIISNVLDDLLLSIPKHFYKTCNETLFISYHNIKKQKYIVKHKFKNNHDLINAIKKSCYIPFLCGPKMLFKTQFVDGLKPYFFNDHKTLFLNLFSDYKTIFSMINIQNELNNSERIIKGALDIHTFFKTNKPTYMCYFIDNTTIYHRFFFQTRIVIIYFLTHFIFFIYYCSKFIKRIKYYQYIRIFISIYKQFIKKITYTYLKLFMV
;
A
#
# COMPACT_ATOMS: atom_id res chain seq x y z
N MET A 1 6.99 -6.39 6.93
CA MET A 1 5.87 -5.77 7.69
C MET A 1 5.06 -6.82 8.45
N LEU A 2 4.57 -7.90 7.83
CA LEU A 2 3.77 -8.92 8.54
C LEU A 2 4.48 -9.49 9.76
N GLY A 3 5.76 -9.88 9.66
CA GLY A 3 6.53 -10.37 10.81
C GLY A 3 6.67 -9.36 11.95
N ALA A 4 6.82 -8.07 11.61
CA ALA A 4 6.80 -7.01 12.61
C ALA A 4 5.45 -6.90 13.32
N LEU A 5 4.34 -7.06 12.59
CA LEU A 5 3.00 -7.05 13.19
C LEU A 5 2.74 -8.25 14.09
N TYR A 6 3.24 -9.45 13.75
CA TYR A 6 3.18 -10.60 14.65
C TYR A 6 3.91 -10.32 15.97
N TYR A 7 5.12 -9.76 15.88
CA TYR A 7 5.88 -9.41 17.08
C TYR A 7 5.18 -8.35 17.94
N ILE A 8 4.65 -7.29 17.32
CA ILE A 8 3.86 -6.25 17.98
C ILE A 8 2.62 -6.86 18.66
N LYS A 9 1.93 -7.77 17.98
CA LYS A 9 0.76 -8.45 18.53
C LYS A 9 1.12 -9.24 19.78
N GLN A 10 2.24 -9.95 19.74
CA GLN A 10 2.75 -10.69 20.90
C GLN A 10 3.06 -9.76 22.10
N LEU A 11 3.71 -8.62 21.85
CA LEU A 11 3.96 -7.64 22.90
C LEU A 11 2.66 -7.07 23.50
N GLN A 12 1.64 -6.88 22.67
CA GLN A 12 0.32 -6.43 23.13
C GLN A 12 -0.37 -7.51 23.97
N CYS A 13 -0.33 -8.78 23.57
CA CYS A 13 -0.87 -9.90 24.34
C CYS A 13 -0.17 -10.04 25.68
N LEU A 14 1.14 -9.80 25.74
CA LEU A 14 1.94 -9.78 26.97
C LEU A 14 1.75 -8.50 27.80
N LYS A 15 0.84 -7.60 27.39
CA LYS A 15 0.56 -6.30 28.04
C LYS A 15 1.79 -5.38 28.17
N ARG A 16 2.83 -5.59 27.33
CA ARG A 16 4.04 -4.75 27.32
C ARG A 16 3.86 -3.45 26.54
N ILE A 17 2.92 -3.42 25.62
CA ILE A 17 2.53 -2.24 24.84
C ILE A 17 1.02 -2.17 24.72
N GLN A 18 0.51 -0.95 24.52
CA GLN A 18 -0.88 -0.70 24.20
C GLN A 18 -0.96 0.10 22.90
N ILE A 19 -1.77 -0.37 21.94
CA ILE A 19 -1.98 0.31 20.68
C ILE A 19 -3.35 0.96 20.69
N ASN A 20 -3.37 2.27 20.72
CA ASN A 20 -4.62 3.05 20.76
C ASN A 20 -5.16 3.33 19.35
N LYS A 21 -4.26 3.67 18.42
CA LYS A 21 -4.61 4.05 17.04
C LYS A 21 -3.68 3.38 16.04
N MET A 22 -4.18 3.06 14.88
CA MET A 22 -3.40 2.53 13.75
C MET A 22 -3.71 3.34 12.50
N SER A 23 -2.70 3.59 11.69
CA SER A 23 -2.88 4.22 10.39
C SER A 23 -2.25 3.37 9.29
N GLY A 24 -3.00 3.14 8.23
CA GLY A 24 -2.54 2.36 7.08
C GLY A 24 -2.83 3.06 5.75
N CYS A 25 -1.96 2.79 4.80
CA CYS A 25 -2.10 3.19 3.41
C CYS A 25 -1.78 1.99 2.52
N SER A 26 -2.49 1.84 1.40
CA SER A 26 -2.30 0.72 0.49
C SER A 26 -2.41 -0.62 1.21
N ILE A 27 -1.51 -1.56 0.94
CA ILE A 27 -1.48 -2.86 1.64
C ILE A 27 -1.36 -2.71 3.17
N GLY A 28 -0.77 -1.62 3.66
CA GLY A 28 -0.72 -1.31 5.08
C GLY A 28 -2.10 -1.13 5.70
N SER A 29 -3.10 -0.65 4.96
CA SER A 29 -4.48 -0.54 5.43
C SER A 29 -5.15 -1.92 5.61
N VAL A 30 -4.82 -2.88 4.74
CA VAL A 30 -5.26 -4.28 4.86
C VAL A 30 -4.65 -4.92 6.09
N LEU A 31 -3.33 -4.75 6.28
CA LEU A 31 -2.62 -5.30 7.43
C LEU A 31 -3.11 -4.72 8.76
N CYS A 32 -3.42 -3.42 8.81
CA CYS A 32 -4.02 -2.80 9.98
C CYS A 32 -5.40 -3.40 10.30
N LEU A 33 -6.23 -3.64 9.27
CA LEU A 33 -7.52 -4.31 9.45
C LEU A 33 -7.35 -5.72 9.99
N LEU A 34 -6.47 -6.53 9.38
CA LEU A 34 -6.21 -7.92 9.81
C LEU A 34 -5.62 -7.99 11.21
N PHE A 35 -4.78 -7.04 11.59
CA PHE A 35 -4.27 -6.91 12.96
C PHE A 35 -5.41 -6.70 13.96
N LYS A 36 -6.38 -5.82 13.64
CA LYS A 36 -7.55 -5.56 14.48
C LYS A 36 -8.53 -6.72 14.52
N LEU A 37 -8.63 -7.50 13.43
CA LEU A 37 -9.44 -8.72 13.35
C LEU A 37 -8.81 -9.91 14.08
N ASP A 38 -7.58 -9.77 14.58
CA ASP A 38 -6.79 -10.86 15.15
C ASP A 38 -6.55 -12.02 14.17
N ASN A 39 -6.45 -11.71 12.89
CA ASN A 39 -6.32 -12.67 11.80
C ASN A 39 -5.16 -12.30 10.85
N LEU A 40 -3.95 -12.16 11.40
CA LEU A 40 -2.75 -11.84 10.60
C LEU A 40 -2.35 -12.97 9.66
N ASP A 41 -2.72 -14.22 9.96
CA ASP A 41 -2.39 -15.37 9.12
C ASP A 41 -3.04 -15.28 7.74
N TYR A 42 -4.22 -14.67 7.67
CA TYR A 42 -4.90 -14.42 6.41
C TYR A 42 -4.10 -13.51 5.47
N ALA A 43 -3.21 -12.66 6.00
CA ALA A 43 -2.31 -11.84 5.18
C ALA A 43 -1.37 -12.69 4.30
N SER A 44 -0.89 -13.83 4.80
CA SER A 44 -0.06 -14.74 4.01
C SER A 44 -0.83 -15.39 2.87
N GLN A 45 -2.11 -15.70 3.08
CA GLN A 45 -3.01 -16.24 2.04
C GLN A 45 -3.27 -15.16 0.97
N ILE A 46 -3.63 -13.93 1.38
CA ILE A 46 -3.79 -12.79 0.47
C ILE A 46 -2.52 -12.59 -0.36
N TYR A 47 -1.34 -12.56 0.28
CA TYR A 47 -0.07 -12.40 -0.42
C TYR A 47 0.16 -13.49 -1.46
N THR A 48 -0.05 -14.76 -1.10
CA THR A 48 0.13 -15.90 -2.02
C THR A 48 -0.81 -15.82 -3.20
N THR A 49 -2.08 -15.49 -2.97
CA THR A 49 -3.10 -15.31 -4.02
C THR A 49 -2.72 -14.19 -4.98
N LEU A 50 -2.38 -13.02 -4.44
CA LEU A 50 -2.00 -11.85 -5.24
C LEU A 50 -0.71 -12.10 -6.02
N ARG A 51 0.30 -12.74 -5.40
CA ARG A 51 1.57 -13.08 -6.05
C ARG A 51 1.37 -14.05 -7.22
N ASN A 52 0.62 -15.13 -7.01
CA ASN A 52 0.38 -16.12 -8.04
C ASN A 52 -0.42 -15.51 -9.21
N TYR A 53 -1.43 -14.73 -8.91
CA TYR A 53 -2.21 -14.03 -9.92
C TYR A 53 -1.35 -13.04 -10.71
N PHE A 54 -0.48 -12.30 -10.03
CA PHE A 54 0.43 -11.36 -10.68
C PHE A 54 1.45 -12.06 -11.60
N LYS A 55 2.01 -13.20 -11.16
CA LYS A 55 2.93 -14.00 -11.99
C LYS A 55 2.28 -14.43 -13.30
N GLN A 56 1.00 -14.76 -13.27
CA GLN A 56 0.25 -15.21 -14.46
C GLN A 56 -0.21 -14.07 -15.36
N HIS A 57 -0.66 -12.96 -14.78
CA HIS A 57 -1.39 -11.92 -15.51
C HIS A 57 -0.64 -10.59 -15.65
N GLY A 58 0.41 -10.35 -14.83
CA GLY A 58 1.17 -9.10 -14.81
C GLY A 58 0.39 -7.89 -14.23
N HIS A 59 -0.73 -8.14 -13.53
CA HIS A 59 -1.54 -7.13 -12.86
C HIS A 59 -2.25 -7.73 -11.64
N LEU A 60 -2.88 -6.88 -10.80
CA LEU A 60 -3.55 -7.26 -9.55
C LEU A 60 -5.07 -6.97 -9.56
N TYR A 61 -5.74 -7.16 -10.69
CA TYR A 61 -7.17 -6.84 -10.79
C TYR A 61 -8.03 -7.64 -9.79
N ILE A 62 -7.54 -8.80 -9.37
CA ILE A 62 -8.20 -9.65 -8.36
C ILE A 62 -8.28 -9.03 -6.96
N ILE A 63 -7.47 -7.98 -6.66
CA ILE A 63 -7.41 -7.41 -5.30
C ILE A 63 -8.78 -6.95 -4.78
N SER A 64 -9.64 -6.46 -5.68
CA SER A 64 -11.00 -6.05 -5.28
C SER A 64 -11.82 -7.24 -4.80
N ASN A 65 -11.72 -8.38 -5.48
CA ASN A 65 -12.45 -9.61 -5.12
C ASN A 65 -11.91 -10.18 -3.79
N VAL A 66 -10.59 -10.23 -3.64
CA VAL A 66 -9.95 -10.65 -2.38
C VAL A 66 -10.41 -9.81 -1.19
N LEU A 67 -10.60 -8.51 -1.39
CA LEU A 67 -11.14 -7.62 -0.35
C LEU A 67 -12.66 -7.79 -0.15
N ASP A 68 -13.41 -8.22 -1.16
CA ASP A 68 -14.82 -8.60 -0.99
C ASP A 68 -14.95 -9.93 -0.23
N ASP A 69 -14.09 -10.91 -0.49
CA ASP A 69 -14.03 -12.15 0.26
C ASP A 69 -13.68 -11.89 1.74
N LEU A 70 -12.70 -10.99 1.98
CA LEU A 70 -12.39 -10.55 3.33
C LEU A 70 -13.61 -9.92 4.04
N LEU A 71 -14.43 -9.14 3.32
CA LEU A 71 -15.64 -8.54 3.88
C LEU A 71 -16.61 -9.61 4.43
N LEU A 72 -16.72 -10.77 3.78
CA LEU A 72 -17.60 -11.88 4.21
C LEU A 72 -17.14 -12.50 5.54
N SER A 73 -15.84 -12.42 5.83
CA SER A 73 -15.26 -12.96 7.08
C SER A 73 -15.30 -11.96 8.25
N ILE A 74 -15.65 -10.69 8.02
CA ILE A 74 -15.68 -9.68 9.07
C ILE A 74 -16.95 -9.81 9.91
N PRO A 75 -16.85 -9.85 11.26
CA PRO A 75 -18.01 -9.91 12.15
C PRO A 75 -18.96 -8.73 11.94
N LYS A 76 -20.27 -8.95 12.13
CA LYS A 76 -21.27 -7.89 12.09
C LYS A 76 -20.86 -6.72 13.00
N HIS A 77 -21.00 -5.49 12.51
CA HIS A 77 -20.69 -4.25 13.24
C HIS A 77 -19.20 -4.05 13.63
N PHE A 78 -18.27 -4.85 13.10
CA PHE A 78 -16.84 -4.70 13.39
C PHE A 78 -16.29 -3.30 13.06
N TYR A 79 -16.88 -2.59 12.07
CA TYR A 79 -16.54 -1.21 11.78
C TYR A 79 -16.60 -0.28 13.00
N LYS A 80 -17.44 -0.59 14.01
CA LYS A 80 -17.54 0.20 15.25
C LYS A 80 -16.23 0.17 16.03
N THR A 81 -15.55 -0.98 16.09
CA THR A 81 -14.24 -1.12 16.75
C THR A 81 -13.11 -0.43 15.97
N CYS A 82 -13.34 -0.19 14.68
CA CYS A 82 -12.40 0.52 13.81
C CYS A 82 -12.58 2.04 13.86
N ASN A 83 -13.76 2.53 14.23
CA ASN A 83 -14.02 3.96 14.33
C ASN A 83 -13.07 4.62 15.34
N GLU A 84 -12.49 5.76 14.96
CA GLU A 84 -11.53 6.58 15.73
C GLU A 84 -10.23 5.84 16.12
N THR A 85 -10.07 4.57 15.73
CA THR A 85 -8.91 3.74 16.07
C THR A 85 -8.14 3.25 14.83
N LEU A 86 -8.81 3.19 13.67
CA LEU A 86 -8.23 2.83 12.38
C LEU A 86 -8.35 3.99 11.39
N PHE A 87 -7.23 4.46 10.87
CA PHE A 87 -7.14 5.59 9.96
C PHE A 87 -6.66 5.09 8.59
N ILE A 88 -7.47 5.26 7.56
CA ILE A 88 -7.19 4.81 6.19
C ILE A 88 -7.04 6.02 5.28
N SER A 89 -5.90 6.11 4.59
CA SER A 89 -5.59 7.25 3.73
C SER A 89 -5.68 6.90 2.25
N TYR A 90 -6.22 7.82 1.46
CA TYR A 90 -6.31 7.76 0.00
C TYR A 90 -6.45 9.16 -0.61
N HIS A 91 -6.19 9.30 -1.91
CA HIS A 91 -6.37 10.55 -2.63
C HIS A 91 -7.71 10.60 -3.38
N ASN A 92 -8.37 11.74 -3.31
CA ASN A 92 -9.46 12.10 -4.24
C ASN A 92 -8.89 13.07 -5.27
N ILE A 93 -8.64 12.56 -6.48
CA ILE A 93 -8.02 13.33 -7.57
C ILE A 93 -8.93 14.44 -8.06
N LYS A 94 -10.26 14.19 -8.19
CA LYS A 94 -11.20 15.22 -8.63
C LYS A 94 -11.23 16.43 -7.71
N LYS A 95 -11.14 16.20 -6.40
CA LYS A 95 -11.14 17.24 -5.38
C LYS A 95 -9.72 17.71 -5.00
N GLN A 96 -8.68 17.11 -5.57
CA GLN A 96 -7.28 17.36 -5.24
C GLN A 96 -7.01 17.29 -3.71
N LYS A 97 -7.67 16.35 -3.03
CA LYS A 97 -7.60 16.24 -1.57
C LYS A 97 -7.06 14.88 -1.13
N TYR A 98 -6.11 14.92 -0.21
CA TYR A 98 -5.74 13.77 0.61
C TYR A 98 -6.82 13.55 1.66
N ILE A 99 -7.36 12.34 1.74
CA ILE A 99 -8.45 11.98 2.63
C ILE A 99 -7.92 10.96 3.63
N VAL A 100 -8.16 11.22 4.91
CA VAL A 100 -7.95 10.28 6.00
C VAL A 100 -9.31 9.89 6.55
N LYS A 101 -9.69 8.64 6.34
CA LYS A 101 -10.98 8.13 6.80
C LYS A 101 -10.81 7.30 8.05
N HIS A 102 -11.53 7.68 9.11
CA HIS A 102 -11.51 7.03 10.43
C HIS A 102 -12.90 6.83 11.04
N LYS A 103 -13.98 7.23 10.32
CA LYS A 103 -15.36 6.97 10.67
C LYS A 103 -16.01 6.17 9.56
N PHE A 104 -16.51 5.00 9.89
CA PHE A 104 -17.11 4.06 8.96
C PHE A 104 -18.59 3.85 9.34
N LYS A 105 -19.48 3.83 8.34
CA LYS A 105 -20.92 3.63 8.54
C LYS A 105 -21.28 2.16 8.74
N ASN A 106 -20.54 1.27 8.09
CA ASN A 106 -20.70 -0.17 8.13
C ASN A 106 -19.42 -0.87 7.61
N ASN A 107 -19.38 -2.21 7.65
CA ASN A 107 -18.23 -2.97 7.16
C ASN A 107 -17.96 -2.77 5.66
N HIS A 108 -19.01 -2.58 4.84
CA HIS A 108 -18.83 -2.26 3.41
C HIS A 108 -18.12 -0.91 3.21
N ASP A 109 -18.44 0.09 4.02
CA ASP A 109 -17.81 1.40 3.95
C ASP A 109 -16.33 1.34 4.38
N LEU A 110 -16.01 0.48 5.37
CA LEU A 110 -14.65 0.20 5.81
C LEU A 110 -13.84 -0.46 4.68
N ILE A 111 -14.33 -1.56 4.10
CA ILE A 111 -13.65 -2.25 2.99
C ILE A 111 -13.56 -1.36 1.74
N ASN A 112 -14.59 -0.56 1.45
CA ASN A 112 -14.54 0.39 0.35
C ASN A 112 -13.47 1.50 0.55
N ALA A 113 -13.20 1.91 1.79
CA ALA A 113 -12.08 2.80 2.10
C ALA A 113 -10.72 2.12 1.84
N ILE A 114 -10.57 0.86 2.22
CA ILE A 114 -9.37 0.05 1.94
C ILE A 114 -9.18 -0.12 0.42
N LYS A 115 -10.24 -0.46 -0.32
CA LYS A 115 -10.17 -0.55 -1.79
C LYS A 115 -9.70 0.74 -2.45
N LYS A 116 -10.15 1.90 -1.96
CA LYS A 116 -9.66 3.21 -2.44
C LYS A 116 -8.18 3.41 -2.13
N SER A 117 -7.75 3.00 -0.92
CA SER A 117 -6.38 3.10 -0.46
C SER A 117 -5.42 2.17 -1.21
N CYS A 118 -5.89 1.01 -1.67
CA CYS A 118 -5.09 0.03 -2.41
C CYS A 118 -5.14 0.22 -3.93
N TYR A 119 -5.86 1.22 -4.44
CA TYR A 119 -6.06 1.34 -5.88
C TYR A 119 -4.90 2.06 -6.56
N ILE A 120 -4.03 1.28 -7.18
CA ILE A 120 -2.97 1.75 -8.07
C ILE A 120 -3.48 1.68 -9.51
N PRO A 121 -3.46 2.80 -10.28
CA PRO A 121 -3.93 2.84 -11.67
C PRO A 121 -3.27 1.76 -12.54
N PHE A 122 -4.07 1.09 -13.35
CA PHE A 122 -3.67 0.03 -14.30
C PHE A 122 -3.06 -1.23 -13.66
N LEU A 123 -2.71 -1.20 -12.38
CA LEU A 123 -2.28 -2.36 -11.64
C LEU A 123 -3.46 -3.08 -10.97
N CYS A 124 -4.26 -2.33 -10.21
CA CYS A 124 -5.38 -2.88 -9.43
C CYS A 124 -6.72 -2.82 -10.17
N GLY A 125 -6.71 -2.33 -11.40
CA GLY A 125 -7.88 -2.28 -12.29
C GLY A 125 -7.55 -1.63 -13.62
N PRO A 126 -8.36 -1.87 -14.69
CA PRO A 126 -8.10 -1.35 -16.03
C PRO A 126 -8.34 0.16 -16.15
N LYS A 127 -8.95 0.75 -15.16
CA LYS A 127 -9.26 2.18 -15.11
C LYS A 127 -8.17 2.95 -14.39
N MET A 128 -8.04 4.22 -14.74
CA MET A 128 -7.11 5.13 -14.11
C MET A 128 -7.49 5.49 -12.67
N LEU A 129 -8.77 5.51 -12.37
CA LEU A 129 -9.32 5.91 -11.08
C LEU A 129 -10.32 4.88 -10.58
N PHE A 130 -10.25 4.55 -9.31
CA PHE A 130 -11.30 3.81 -8.63
C PHE A 130 -12.54 4.70 -8.49
N LYS A 131 -13.70 4.19 -8.91
CA LYS A 131 -14.97 4.94 -8.92
C LYS A 131 -14.81 6.37 -9.49
N THR A 132 -14.01 6.52 -10.56
CA THR A 132 -13.77 7.77 -11.31
C THR A 132 -13.11 8.92 -10.55
N GLN A 133 -12.60 8.71 -9.33
CA GLN A 133 -12.04 9.82 -8.55
C GLN A 133 -10.98 9.45 -7.49
N PHE A 134 -10.78 8.17 -7.16
CA PHE A 134 -9.89 7.78 -6.07
C PHE A 134 -8.66 7.01 -6.56
N VAL A 135 -7.55 7.20 -5.84
CA VAL A 135 -6.30 6.43 -5.98
C VAL A 135 -5.66 6.23 -4.61
N ASP A 136 -4.64 5.37 -4.57
CA ASP A 136 -3.81 5.10 -3.40
C ASP A 136 -3.37 6.38 -2.67
N GLY A 137 -3.29 6.32 -1.35
CA GLY A 137 -2.92 7.45 -0.51
C GLY A 137 -1.44 7.77 -0.48
N LEU A 138 -0.57 6.86 -0.94
CA LEU A 138 0.90 6.95 -0.98
C LEU A 138 1.57 7.05 0.38
N LYS A 139 0.91 7.57 1.39
CA LYS A 139 1.40 7.69 2.76
C LYS A 139 0.29 7.44 3.78
N PRO A 140 0.62 6.85 4.95
CA PRO A 140 -0.33 6.78 6.06
C PRO A 140 -0.52 8.15 6.70
N TYR A 141 -1.54 8.28 7.54
CA TYR A 141 -1.69 9.43 8.41
C TYR A 141 -0.73 9.32 9.58
N PHE A 142 -0.03 10.40 9.92
CA PHE A 142 0.85 10.48 11.07
C PHE A 142 0.15 11.21 12.21
N PHE A 143 0.18 10.59 13.40
CA PHE A 143 -0.38 11.20 14.61
C PHE A 143 0.65 12.16 15.21
N ASN A 144 0.21 13.36 15.57
CA ASN A 144 1.09 14.38 16.16
C ASN A 144 1.05 14.38 17.70
N ASP A 145 0.05 13.74 18.28
CA ASP A 145 -0.30 13.81 19.70
C ASP A 145 0.22 12.61 20.52
N HIS A 146 0.85 11.63 19.87
CA HIS A 146 1.31 10.41 20.52
C HIS A 146 2.60 9.88 19.91
N LYS A 147 3.37 9.14 20.70
CA LYS A 147 4.54 8.40 20.22
C LYS A 147 4.12 7.42 19.10
N THR A 148 4.48 7.74 17.88
CA THR A 148 4.05 6.99 16.71
C THR A 148 5.18 6.11 16.18
N LEU A 149 5.00 4.78 16.25
CA LEU A 149 5.88 3.82 15.59
C LEU A 149 5.52 3.73 14.11
N PHE A 150 6.49 3.99 13.25
CA PHE A 150 6.33 3.88 11.80
C PHE A 150 7.04 2.62 11.29
N LEU A 151 6.28 1.78 10.58
CA LEU A 151 6.80 0.63 9.87
C LEU A 151 6.99 1.00 8.39
N ASN A 152 8.23 1.30 8.01
CA ASN A 152 8.59 1.72 6.68
C ASN A 152 9.19 0.57 5.87
N LEU A 153 8.54 0.16 4.79
CA LEU A 153 9.06 -0.89 3.90
C LEU A 153 10.18 -0.43 2.98
N PHE A 154 10.44 0.87 2.92
CA PHE A 154 11.29 1.48 1.90
C PHE A 154 12.41 2.33 2.52
N SER A 155 12.98 1.85 3.61
CA SER A 155 14.01 2.59 4.33
C SER A 155 15.32 2.72 3.55
N ASP A 156 15.64 1.74 2.68
CA ASP A 156 16.81 1.80 1.81
C ASP A 156 16.57 1.14 0.44
N TYR A 157 17.51 1.36 -0.49
CA TYR A 157 17.46 0.81 -1.84
C TYR A 157 17.64 -0.72 -1.87
N LYS A 158 18.41 -1.30 -0.95
CA LYS A 158 18.62 -2.76 -0.88
C LYS A 158 17.34 -3.48 -0.50
N THR A 159 16.59 -2.92 0.46
CA THR A 159 15.27 -3.41 0.83
C THR A 159 14.30 -3.30 -0.36
N ILE A 160 14.32 -2.19 -1.09
CA ILE A 160 13.53 -2.02 -2.32
C ILE A 160 13.88 -3.12 -3.32
N PHE A 161 15.17 -3.36 -3.62
CA PHE A 161 15.57 -4.39 -4.56
C PHE A 161 15.23 -5.81 -4.11
N SER A 162 15.37 -6.14 -2.82
CA SER A 162 14.98 -7.45 -2.28
C SER A 162 13.48 -7.70 -2.37
N MET A 163 12.71 -6.63 -2.25
CA MET A 163 11.26 -6.65 -2.40
C MET A 163 10.79 -6.89 -3.84
N ILE A 164 11.61 -6.57 -4.81
CA ILE A 164 11.31 -6.67 -6.25
C ILE A 164 11.50 -8.09 -6.78
N ASN A 165 12.30 -8.91 -6.12
CA ASN A 165 12.64 -10.24 -6.63
C ASN A 165 11.56 -11.30 -6.33
N ILE A 166 10.31 -10.96 -6.63
CA ILE A 166 9.14 -11.83 -6.44
C ILE A 166 9.24 -13.11 -7.29
N GLN A 167 9.95 -13.07 -8.41
CA GLN A 167 10.04 -14.20 -9.33
C GLN A 167 10.74 -15.42 -8.73
N ASN A 168 11.75 -15.20 -7.90
CA ASN A 168 12.57 -16.26 -7.29
C ASN A 168 12.11 -16.61 -5.86
N GLU A 169 11.08 -15.97 -5.35
CA GLU A 169 10.61 -16.23 -4.01
C GLU A 169 9.69 -17.46 -3.97
N LEU A 170 10.10 -18.50 -3.27
CA LEU A 170 9.32 -19.73 -3.10
C LEU A 170 8.25 -19.57 -2.01
N ASN A 171 8.60 -18.90 -0.89
CA ASN A 171 7.72 -18.61 0.21
C ASN A 171 8.07 -17.25 0.83
N ASN A 172 7.22 -16.72 1.71
CA ASN A 172 7.46 -15.45 2.40
C ASN A 172 7.97 -15.61 3.85
N SER A 173 8.32 -16.82 4.28
CA SER A 173 8.72 -17.10 5.66
C SER A 173 9.98 -16.32 6.05
N GLU A 174 10.99 -16.29 5.16
CA GLU A 174 12.21 -15.53 5.38
C GLU A 174 11.96 -14.04 5.61
N ARG A 175 11.06 -13.44 4.82
CA ARG A 175 10.68 -12.03 4.97
C ARG A 175 9.91 -11.77 6.26
N ILE A 176 9.08 -12.73 6.67
CA ILE A 176 8.35 -12.65 7.95
C ILE A 176 9.35 -12.68 9.10
N ILE A 177 10.30 -13.62 9.10
CA ILE A 177 11.35 -13.73 10.11
C ILE A 177 12.20 -12.45 10.15
N LYS A 178 12.67 -11.96 9.00
CA LYS A 178 13.44 -10.70 8.92
C LYS A 178 12.67 -9.54 9.53
N GLY A 179 11.38 -9.42 9.22
CA GLY A 179 10.53 -8.38 9.79
C GLY A 179 10.35 -8.50 11.31
N ALA A 180 10.23 -9.73 11.83
CA ALA A 180 10.15 -9.98 13.28
C ALA A 180 11.47 -9.67 13.99
N LEU A 181 12.61 -10.01 13.38
CA LEU A 181 13.94 -9.70 13.92
C LEU A 181 14.22 -8.20 13.92
N ASP A 182 13.81 -7.49 12.87
CA ASP A 182 14.01 -6.05 12.76
C ASP A 182 13.28 -5.30 13.88
N ILE A 183 12.00 -5.60 14.10
CA ILE A 183 11.21 -4.98 15.17
C ILE A 183 11.68 -5.41 16.56
N HIS A 184 12.12 -6.67 16.72
CA HIS A 184 12.75 -7.13 17.97
C HIS A 184 13.98 -6.30 18.29
N THR A 185 14.87 -6.11 17.32
CA THR A 185 16.07 -5.28 17.47
C THR A 185 15.71 -3.85 17.83
N PHE A 186 14.68 -3.29 17.19
CA PHE A 186 14.17 -1.96 17.51
C PHE A 186 13.77 -1.84 18.99
N PHE A 187 12.93 -2.75 19.49
CA PHE A 187 12.48 -2.70 20.90
C PHE A 187 13.60 -3.01 21.88
N LYS A 188 14.57 -3.88 21.52
CA LYS A 188 15.73 -4.21 22.36
C LYS A 188 16.71 -3.03 22.48
N THR A 189 17.00 -2.35 21.38
CA THR A 189 18.03 -1.31 21.32
C THR A 189 17.47 0.10 21.48
N ASN A 190 16.16 0.28 21.33
CA ASN A 190 15.46 1.57 21.25
C ASN A 190 16.06 2.52 20.20
N LYS A 191 16.71 1.96 19.17
CA LYS A 191 17.30 2.70 18.04
C LYS A 191 16.55 2.42 16.75
N PRO A 192 16.48 3.38 15.82
CA PRO A 192 15.92 3.12 14.48
C PRO A 192 16.58 1.92 13.81
N THR A 193 15.76 1.08 13.19
CA THR A 193 16.21 -0.07 12.38
C THR A 193 15.84 0.14 10.91
N TYR A 194 15.98 -0.88 10.06
CA TYR A 194 15.62 -0.78 8.65
C TYR A 194 14.15 -0.41 8.44
N MET A 195 13.24 -1.05 9.20
CA MET A 195 11.81 -0.86 9.01
C MET A 195 11.17 0.00 10.09
N CYS A 196 11.76 0.06 11.28
CA CYS A 196 11.08 0.52 12.48
C CYS A 196 11.76 1.75 13.05
N TYR A 197 10.99 2.81 13.25
CA TYR A 197 11.44 4.00 13.99
C TYR A 197 10.25 4.77 14.56
N PHE A 198 10.49 5.51 15.64
CA PHE A 198 9.53 6.50 16.09
C PHE A 198 9.62 7.77 15.25
N ILE A 199 8.47 8.32 14.88
CA ILE A 199 8.43 9.52 14.01
C ILE A 199 9.15 10.69 14.67
N ASP A 200 9.04 10.83 15.98
CA ASP A 200 9.65 11.94 16.76
C ASP A 200 11.18 11.87 16.77
N ASN A 201 11.75 10.66 16.59
CA ASN A 201 13.19 10.43 16.59
C ASN A 201 13.79 10.42 15.16
N THR A 202 13.01 10.84 14.15
CA THR A 202 13.52 10.85 12.76
C THR A 202 14.51 11.99 12.57
N THR A 203 15.69 11.67 12.04
CA THR A 203 16.65 12.68 11.60
C THR A 203 16.05 13.50 10.45
N ILE A 204 16.49 14.75 10.30
CA ILE A 204 16.12 15.63 9.18
C ILE A 204 16.33 14.90 7.85
N TYR A 205 17.40 14.10 7.74
CA TYR A 205 17.73 13.30 6.57
C TYR A 205 16.64 12.28 6.21
N HIS A 206 16.11 11.51 7.18
CA HIS A 206 15.03 10.56 6.95
C HIS A 206 13.72 11.26 6.53
N ARG A 207 13.41 12.40 7.15
CA ARG A 207 12.25 13.23 6.76
C ARG A 207 12.39 13.75 5.34
N PHE A 208 13.57 14.26 4.98
CA PHE A 208 13.87 14.76 3.65
C PHE A 208 13.76 13.64 2.60
N PHE A 209 14.37 12.48 2.83
CA PHE A 209 14.31 11.34 1.92
C PHE A 209 12.87 10.84 1.73
N PHE A 210 12.10 10.76 2.81
CA PHE A 210 10.69 10.39 2.75
C PHE A 210 9.86 11.40 1.95
N GLN A 211 10.05 12.69 2.18
CA GLN A 211 9.35 13.76 1.44
C GLN A 211 9.74 13.77 -0.05
N THR A 212 11.02 13.66 -0.36
CA THR A 212 11.52 13.60 -1.76
C THR A 212 10.89 12.42 -2.50
N ARG A 213 10.79 11.26 -1.86
CA ARG A 213 10.14 10.10 -2.42
C ARG A 213 8.66 10.35 -2.72
N ILE A 214 7.91 10.94 -1.79
CA ILE A 214 6.49 11.28 -2.01
C ILE A 214 6.36 12.21 -3.21
N VAL A 215 7.24 13.20 -3.33
CA VAL A 215 7.25 14.13 -4.48
C VAL A 215 7.52 13.38 -5.78
N ILE A 216 8.50 12.49 -5.82
CA ILE A 216 8.80 11.67 -7.01
C ILE A 216 7.61 10.80 -7.40
N ILE A 217 6.99 10.11 -6.45
CA ILE A 217 5.81 9.26 -6.72
C ILE A 217 4.64 10.13 -7.20
N TYR A 218 4.42 11.28 -6.58
CA TYR A 218 3.40 12.23 -7.00
C TYR A 218 3.63 12.70 -8.43
N PHE A 219 4.87 13.08 -8.77
CA PHE A 219 5.25 13.49 -10.12
C PHE A 219 5.05 12.38 -11.14
N LEU A 220 5.51 11.15 -10.84
CA LEU A 220 5.31 9.98 -11.72
C LEU A 220 3.82 9.68 -11.93
N THR A 221 3.02 9.77 -10.89
CA THR A 221 1.57 9.56 -11.00
C THR A 221 0.94 10.61 -11.92
N HIS A 222 1.29 11.89 -11.76
CA HIS A 222 0.78 12.97 -12.65
C HIS A 222 1.29 12.84 -14.08
N PHE A 223 2.53 12.39 -14.27
CA PHE A 223 3.08 12.12 -15.59
C PHE A 223 2.33 10.98 -16.29
N ILE A 224 2.00 9.90 -15.59
CA ILE A 224 1.15 8.82 -16.11
C ILE A 224 -0.24 9.36 -16.49
N PHE A 225 -0.82 10.26 -15.66
CA PHE A 225 -2.07 10.93 -15.96
C PHE A 225 -1.97 11.79 -17.21
N PHE A 226 -0.94 12.62 -17.32
CA PHE A 226 -0.70 13.47 -18.49
C PHE A 226 -0.65 12.64 -19.77
N ILE A 227 0.13 11.58 -19.76
CA ILE A 227 0.28 10.68 -20.90
C ILE A 227 -1.05 10.01 -21.28
N TYR A 228 -1.83 9.56 -20.29
CA TYR A 228 -3.16 8.99 -20.55
C TYR A 228 -4.10 10.01 -21.21
N TYR A 229 -4.13 11.25 -20.72
CA TYR A 229 -4.95 12.29 -21.34
C TYR A 229 -4.48 12.66 -22.73
N CYS A 230 -3.16 12.77 -22.96
CA CYS A 230 -2.61 12.96 -24.30
C CYS A 230 -3.00 11.83 -25.25
N SER A 231 -2.90 10.57 -24.81
CA SER A 231 -3.31 9.41 -25.62
C SER A 231 -4.81 9.41 -25.94
N LYS A 232 -5.65 9.89 -25.02
CA LYS A 232 -7.10 10.03 -25.24
C LYS A 232 -7.42 11.19 -26.18
N PHE A 233 -6.67 12.28 -26.10
CA PHE A 233 -6.80 13.42 -27.01
C PHE A 233 -6.40 13.04 -28.44
N ILE A 234 -5.28 12.35 -28.58
CA ILE A 234 -4.73 11.86 -29.86
C ILE A 234 -5.70 10.89 -30.53
N LYS A 235 -6.43 10.04 -29.78
CA LYS A 235 -7.46 9.15 -30.33
C LYS A 235 -8.66 9.87 -30.98
N ARG A 236 -8.85 11.15 -30.70
CA ARG A 236 -9.90 11.98 -31.30
C ARG A 236 -9.48 12.63 -32.63
N ILE A 237 -8.19 12.60 -32.98
CA ILE A 237 -7.66 13.18 -34.21
C ILE A 237 -7.57 12.10 -35.29
N LYS A 238 -8.11 12.38 -36.48
CA LYS A 238 -8.27 11.45 -37.60
C LYS A 238 -6.96 10.87 -38.21
N TYR A 239 -5.78 11.22 -37.72
CA TYR A 239 -4.47 10.70 -38.18
C TYR A 239 -4.09 9.38 -37.49
N TYR A 240 -4.99 8.43 -37.54
CA TYR A 240 -5.00 7.22 -36.70
C TYR A 240 -3.87 6.21 -36.98
N GLN A 241 -3.33 6.10 -38.19
CA GLN A 241 -2.37 5.03 -38.52
C GLN A 241 -0.97 5.23 -37.94
N TYR A 242 -0.39 6.44 -38.01
CA TYR A 242 0.94 6.73 -37.43
C TYR A 242 0.91 6.77 -35.91
N ILE A 243 -0.21 7.21 -35.38
CA ILE A 243 -0.45 7.27 -33.94
C ILE A 243 -0.62 5.87 -33.34
N ARG A 244 -1.15 4.88 -34.09
CA ARG A 244 -1.32 3.50 -33.64
C ARG A 244 0.01 2.81 -33.36
N ILE A 245 1.03 3.05 -34.19
CA ILE A 245 2.39 2.53 -33.99
C ILE A 245 3.03 3.20 -32.76
N PHE A 246 2.90 4.52 -32.64
CA PHE A 246 3.41 5.26 -31.49
C PHE A 246 2.72 4.84 -30.18
N ILE A 247 1.41 4.63 -30.19
CA ILE A 247 0.62 4.11 -29.05
C ILE A 247 1.03 2.67 -28.72
N SER A 248 1.35 1.83 -29.69
CA SER A 248 1.80 0.46 -29.46
C SER A 248 3.18 0.43 -28.81
N ILE A 249 4.14 1.17 -29.34
CA ILE A 249 5.49 1.34 -28.74
C ILE A 249 5.38 1.95 -27.35
N TYR A 250 4.50 2.93 -27.19
CA TYR A 250 4.26 3.60 -25.94
C TYR A 250 3.56 2.69 -24.91
N LYS A 251 2.57 1.86 -25.32
CA LYS A 251 1.98 0.84 -24.45
C LYS A 251 3.01 -0.18 -23.99
N GLN A 252 3.93 -0.59 -24.86
CA GLN A 252 5.04 -1.47 -24.47
C GLN A 252 6.01 -0.78 -23.51
N PHE A 253 6.31 0.49 -23.74
CA PHE A 253 7.16 1.32 -22.87
C PHE A 253 6.49 1.57 -21.51
N ILE A 254 5.20 1.93 -21.49
CA ILE A 254 4.41 2.03 -20.26
C ILE A 254 4.31 0.68 -19.57
N LYS A 255 4.04 -0.40 -20.30
CA LYS A 255 4.01 -1.75 -19.73
C LYS A 255 5.37 -2.11 -19.10
N LYS A 256 6.47 -1.71 -19.75
CA LYS A 256 7.83 -1.92 -19.24
C LYS A 256 8.17 -0.99 -18.06
N ILE A 257 7.78 0.30 -18.11
CA ILE A 257 7.93 1.24 -16.99
C ILE A 257 7.00 0.85 -15.84
N THR A 258 5.74 0.54 -16.13
CA THR A 258 4.78 0.09 -15.12
C THR A 258 5.25 -1.24 -14.52
N TYR A 259 5.75 -2.17 -15.32
CA TYR A 259 6.35 -3.41 -14.83
C TYR A 259 7.63 -3.13 -14.02
N THR A 260 8.50 -2.23 -14.45
CA THR A 260 9.72 -1.83 -13.71
C THR A 260 9.35 -1.02 -12.46
N TYR A 261 8.36 -0.13 -12.57
CA TYR A 261 7.82 0.64 -11.45
C TYR A 261 7.10 -0.27 -10.44
N LEU A 262 6.31 -1.22 -10.93
CA LEU A 262 5.64 -2.22 -10.12
C LEU A 262 6.63 -3.23 -9.54
N LYS A 263 7.65 -3.56 -10.30
CA LYS A 263 8.80 -4.29 -9.82
C LYS A 263 9.52 -3.52 -8.71
N LEU A 264 9.49 -2.18 -8.70
CA LEU A 264 10.05 -1.28 -7.68
C LEU A 264 9.12 -1.04 -6.47
N PHE A 265 7.81 -1.28 -6.59
CA PHE A 265 6.83 -0.89 -5.57
C PHE A 265 5.90 -2.01 -5.12
N MET A 266 5.97 -3.19 -5.77
CA MET A 266 5.17 -4.35 -5.38
C MET A 266 5.99 -5.31 -4.55
N VAL A 267 5.83 -5.12 -3.29
CA VAL A 267 6.03 -6.14 -2.27
C VAL A 267 4.85 -6.14 -1.34
#